data_c7ca9822de5e336e2850c8c83ce56310
#
_entry.id   c7ca9822de5e336e2850c8c83ce56310
#
_cell.length_a   1.000
_cell.length_b   1.000
_cell.length_c   1.000
_cell.angle_alpha   90.00
_cell.angle_beta   90.00
_cell.angle_gamma   90.00
#
_symmetry.space_group_name_H-M   'P 1'
#
loop_
_entity.id
_entity.type
_entity.pdbx_description
1 polymer ?
#
loop_
_entity_poly.entity_id
_entity_poly.type
_entity_poly.pdbx_seq_one_letter_code
_entity_poly.pdbx_strand_id
1 'polypeptide(L)'
;MGGGAQTSQSGTQTQSLQAPAGYIYVAPASALSGKTSAYFNHPTGGSCILVDYGGQWRAFSAVCTHAGCVVDFTGSSIYCPCHAGYFSPTNGSIQGGPPPSPLAEYGVVVQGGSLYVSQNRIN
;
A
#
# COMPACT_ATOMS: atom_id res chain seq x y z
N MET A 1 34.13 9.43 1.06
CA MET A 1 33.84 9.70 0.88
C MET A 1 33.43 9.85 0.74
N GLY A 2 33.23 9.02 0.60
CA GLY A 2 32.61 9.28 0.37
C GLY A 2 32.25 9.13 0.18
N GLY A 3 32.15 8.58 0.18
CA GLY A 3 31.65 8.76 0.02
C GLY A 3 31.37 8.50 -0.13
N GLY A 4 31.32 8.04 -0.11
CA GLY A 4 30.85 8.11 -0.17
C GLY A 4 30.59 7.76 -0.31
N ALA A 5 30.75 7.49 -0.13
CA ALA A 5 30.35 7.49 -0.24
C ALA A 5 29.89 7.32 -0.42
N GLN A 6 29.58 7.07 -0.50
CA GLN A 6 29.03 7.21 -0.62
C GLN A 6 28.41 7.40 -1.00
N THR A 7 28.49 7.20 -1.10
CA THR A 7 27.90 7.43 -1.45
C THR A 7 27.43 7.36 -2.10
N SER A 8 27.30 7.25 -2.26
CA SER A 8 26.97 7.28 -2.77
C SER A 8 26.55 6.92 -3.32
N GLN A 9 26.33 6.49 -3.33
CA GLN A 9 26.06 6.26 -3.78
C GLN A 9 25.43 6.21 -4.24
N SER A 10 25.21 5.91 -4.49
CA SER A 10 24.45 5.99 -4.81
C SER A 10 23.51 5.77 -4.74
N GLY A 11 23.32 5.13 -4.71
CA GLY A 11 22.13 5.51 -4.78
C GLY A 11 20.93 4.74 -4.42
N THR A 12 20.36 3.95 -5.29
CA THR A 12 19.06 3.32 -5.09
C THR A 12 19.07 2.25 -4.01
N GLN A 13 20.17 1.58 -3.85
CA GLN A 13 20.30 0.56 -2.80
C GLN A 13 20.21 1.15 -1.43
N THR A 14 20.73 2.37 -1.26
CA THR A 14 20.69 3.02 0.03
C THR A 14 19.26 3.35 0.45
N GLN A 15 18.35 3.55 -0.51
CA GLN A 15 16.96 3.81 -0.16
C GLN A 15 16.32 2.62 0.53
N SER A 16 16.54 1.40 0.03
CA SER A 16 15.95 0.24 0.69
C SER A 16 16.62 -0.02 2.05
N LEU A 17 17.90 0.30 2.20
CA LEU A 17 18.58 0.18 3.49
C LEU A 17 18.14 1.23 4.50
N GLN A 18 17.50 2.30 4.03
CA GLN A 18 17.05 3.39 4.86
C GLN A 18 15.58 3.30 5.23
N ALA A 19 14.96 2.15 5.02
CA ALA A 19 13.56 1.97 5.38
C ALA A 19 13.37 2.26 6.88
N PRO A 20 12.32 3.00 7.27
CA PRO A 20 12.01 3.17 8.68
C PRO A 20 11.84 1.82 9.36
N ALA A 21 12.17 1.76 10.65
CA ALA A 21 12.02 0.53 11.43
C ALA A 21 10.58 0.05 11.38
N GLY A 22 10.39 -1.24 11.09
CA GLY A 22 9.07 -1.83 10.99
C GLY A 22 8.36 -1.58 9.66
N TYR A 23 9.06 -1.02 8.67
CA TYR A 23 8.51 -0.74 7.34
C TYR A 23 9.33 -1.44 6.27
N ILE A 24 8.67 -1.71 5.15
CA ILE A 24 9.28 -2.34 3.98
C ILE A 24 9.16 -1.41 2.78
N TYR A 25 10.18 -1.44 1.94
CA TYR A 25 10.20 -0.66 0.70
C TYR A 25 9.21 -1.27 -0.30
N VAL A 26 8.43 -0.41 -0.97
CA VAL A 26 7.50 -0.84 -2.00
C VAL A 26 7.93 -0.34 -3.38
N ALA A 27 8.15 0.97 -3.52
CA ALA A 27 8.43 1.56 -4.82
C ALA A 27 8.97 2.98 -4.66
N PRO A 28 9.67 3.50 -5.69
CA PRO A 28 9.92 4.93 -5.73
C PRO A 28 8.60 5.68 -5.85
N ALA A 29 8.45 6.79 -5.15
CA ALA A 29 7.23 7.59 -5.23
C ALA A 29 6.97 8.05 -6.66
N SER A 30 8.03 8.30 -7.43
CA SER A 30 7.90 8.71 -8.83
C SER A 30 7.22 7.66 -9.71
N ALA A 31 7.34 6.38 -9.36
CA ALA A 31 6.67 5.31 -10.11
C ALA A 31 5.16 5.35 -9.99
N LEU A 32 4.64 6.06 -8.99
CA LEU A 32 3.21 6.19 -8.74
C LEU A 32 2.64 7.50 -9.29
N SER A 33 3.46 8.32 -9.91
CA SER A 33 3.03 9.60 -10.45
C SER A 33 1.91 9.42 -11.47
N GLY A 34 0.82 10.17 -11.31
CA GLY A 34 -0.34 10.07 -12.19
C GLY A 34 -1.23 8.86 -11.96
N LYS A 35 -0.90 8.01 -11.01
CA LYS A 35 -1.71 6.82 -10.68
C LYS A 35 -2.59 7.10 -9.47
N THR A 36 -3.76 6.46 -9.44
CA THR A 36 -4.66 6.50 -8.29
C THR A 36 -4.60 5.22 -7.47
N SER A 37 -4.05 4.16 -8.03
CA SER A 37 -3.85 2.89 -7.34
C SER A 37 -2.75 2.08 -7.97
N ALA A 38 -2.20 1.14 -7.22
CA ALA A 38 -1.21 0.19 -7.70
C ALA A 38 -1.21 -1.04 -6.80
N TYR A 39 -0.96 -2.21 -7.39
CA TYR A 39 -0.86 -3.44 -6.60
C TYR A 39 0.59 -3.70 -6.23
N PHE A 40 0.78 -4.36 -5.11
CA PHE A 40 2.09 -4.83 -4.68
C PHE A 40 1.95 -6.09 -3.83
N ASN A 41 3.04 -6.79 -3.60
CA ASN A 41 3.06 -7.98 -2.75
C ASN A 41 3.71 -7.65 -1.42
N HIS A 42 2.96 -7.86 -0.35
CA HIS A 42 3.47 -7.74 1.01
C HIS A 42 4.10 -9.07 1.43
N PRO A 43 5.28 -9.07 2.06
CA PRO A 43 5.98 -10.33 2.36
C PRO A 43 5.19 -11.27 3.27
N THR A 44 4.30 -10.76 4.12
CA THR A 44 3.48 -11.61 4.99
C THR A 44 1.99 -11.42 4.76
N GLY A 45 1.58 -10.31 4.14
CA GLY A 45 0.17 -10.00 3.90
C GLY A 45 -0.35 -10.40 2.53
N GLY A 46 0.52 -10.87 1.65
CA GLY A 46 0.14 -11.28 0.31
C GLY A 46 -0.17 -10.10 -0.60
N SER A 47 -1.10 -10.30 -1.51
CA SER A 47 -1.47 -9.29 -2.49
C SER A 47 -2.11 -8.08 -1.82
N CYS A 48 -1.59 -6.90 -2.11
CA CYS A 48 -2.05 -5.63 -1.52
C CYS A 48 -2.29 -4.59 -2.60
N ILE A 49 -3.02 -3.54 -2.23
CA ILE A 49 -3.31 -2.41 -3.10
C ILE A 49 -2.94 -1.11 -2.38
N LEU A 50 -2.24 -0.24 -3.11
CA LEU A 50 -2.05 1.15 -2.73
C LEU A 50 -3.16 1.96 -3.37
N VAL A 51 -3.76 2.87 -2.61
CA VAL A 51 -4.76 3.80 -3.13
C VAL A 51 -4.38 5.21 -2.74
N ASP A 52 -4.54 6.14 -3.67
CA ASP A 52 -4.35 7.56 -3.42
C ASP A 52 -5.73 8.17 -3.15
N TYR A 53 -5.99 8.48 -1.89
CA TYR A 53 -7.28 9.03 -1.48
C TYR A 53 -7.08 10.14 -0.48
N GLY A 54 -7.72 11.28 -0.72
CA GLY A 54 -7.59 12.43 0.15
C GLY A 54 -6.17 13.03 0.16
N GLY A 55 -5.43 12.88 -0.93
CA GLY A 55 -4.07 13.39 -1.04
C GLY A 55 -3.02 12.54 -0.33
N GLN A 56 -3.39 11.34 0.10
CA GLN A 56 -2.48 10.42 0.78
C GLN A 56 -2.52 9.04 0.15
N TRP A 57 -1.36 8.40 0.11
CA TRP A 57 -1.29 6.98 -0.23
C TRP A 57 -1.64 6.14 1.00
N ARG A 58 -2.48 5.14 0.79
CA ARG A 58 -2.90 4.18 1.82
C ARG A 58 -2.74 2.79 1.27
N ALA A 59 -2.50 1.81 2.15
CA ALA A 59 -2.24 0.43 1.74
C ALA A 59 -3.21 -0.51 2.41
N PHE A 60 -3.78 -1.42 1.63
CA PHE A 60 -4.74 -2.41 2.13
C PHE A 60 -4.44 -3.77 1.51
N SER A 61 -4.89 -4.83 2.18
CA SER A 61 -4.98 -6.13 1.52
C SER A 61 -5.83 -6.00 0.26
N ALA A 62 -5.40 -6.61 -0.82
CA ALA A 62 -6.18 -6.62 -2.07
C ALA A 62 -7.12 -7.83 -2.14
N VAL A 63 -7.17 -8.66 -1.10
CA VAL A 63 -7.99 -9.86 -1.07
C VAL A 63 -9.27 -9.57 -0.31
N CYS A 64 -10.40 -9.66 -1.00
CA CYS A 64 -11.72 -9.43 -0.40
C CYS A 64 -11.97 -10.43 0.73
N THR A 65 -12.44 -9.93 1.88
CA THR A 65 -12.67 -10.78 3.05
C THR A 65 -13.88 -11.72 2.89
N HIS A 66 -14.71 -11.51 1.87
CA HIS A 66 -15.86 -12.39 1.63
C HIS A 66 -15.46 -13.62 0.82
N ALA A 67 -14.95 -13.43 -0.42
CA ALA A 67 -14.76 -14.53 -1.35
C ALA A 67 -13.32 -14.65 -1.88
N GLY A 68 -12.40 -13.87 -1.37
CA GLY A 68 -11.01 -13.92 -1.79
C GLY A 68 -10.73 -13.29 -3.15
N CYS A 69 -11.69 -12.61 -3.76
CA CYS A 69 -11.48 -11.92 -5.02
C CYS A 69 -10.60 -10.70 -4.83
N VAL A 70 -9.86 -10.36 -5.88
CA VAL A 70 -9.00 -9.17 -5.85
C VAL A 70 -9.87 -7.93 -5.95
N VAL A 71 -9.67 -7.00 -5.02
CA VAL A 71 -10.39 -5.72 -5.01
C VAL A 71 -9.76 -4.74 -5.99
N ASP A 72 -10.54 -3.72 -6.35
CA ASP A 72 -10.10 -2.63 -7.19
C ASP A 72 -10.44 -1.30 -6.52
N PHE A 73 -9.89 -0.20 -7.02
CA PHE A 73 -10.16 1.13 -6.48
C PHE A 73 -10.90 1.94 -7.54
N THR A 74 -12.08 2.48 -7.17
CA THR A 74 -12.91 3.25 -8.09
C THR A 74 -12.57 4.74 -8.11
N GLY A 75 -11.66 5.20 -7.26
CA GLY A 75 -11.39 6.61 -7.01
C GLY A 75 -12.10 7.13 -5.78
N SER A 76 -13.15 6.46 -5.31
CA SER A 76 -13.90 6.84 -4.12
C SER A 76 -14.14 5.68 -3.17
N SER A 77 -14.06 4.44 -3.64
CA SER A 77 -14.26 3.24 -2.83
C SER A 77 -13.33 2.14 -3.28
N ILE A 78 -13.02 1.22 -2.38
CA ILE A 78 -12.38 -0.04 -2.71
C ILE A 78 -13.51 -1.03 -2.97
N TYR A 79 -13.49 -1.65 -4.14
CA TYR A 79 -14.61 -2.43 -4.66
C TYR A 79 -14.22 -3.86 -4.91
N CYS A 80 -15.03 -4.81 -4.42
CA CYS A 80 -14.90 -6.22 -4.75
C CYS A 80 -15.93 -6.57 -5.83
N PRO A 81 -15.49 -6.93 -7.04
CA PRO A 81 -16.43 -7.15 -8.15
C PRO A 81 -17.22 -8.44 -8.04
N CYS A 82 -16.79 -9.39 -7.23
CA CYS A 82 -17.44 -10.71 -7.18
C CYS A 82 -18.86 -10.65 -6.65
N HIS A 83 -19.09 -9.84 -5.59
CA HIS A 83 -20.40 -9.75 -4.96
C HIS A 83 -20.75 -8.32 -4.56
N ALA A 84 -20.20 -7.34 -5.27
CA ALA A 84 -20.46 -5.93 -5.01
C ALA A 84 -20.17 -5.54 -3.54
N GLY A 85 -19.04 -5.98 -3.02
CA GLY A 85 -18.56 -5.55 -1.71
C GLY A 85 -17.82 -4.22 -1.82
N TYR A 86 -17.97 -3.35 -0.82
CA TYR A 86 -17.33 -2.04 -0.79
C TYR A 86 -16.64 -1.82 0.53
N PHE A 87 -15.45 -1.21 0.46
CA PHE A 87 -14.66 -0.87 1.65
C PHE A 87 -14.22 0.58 1.57
N SER A 88 -14.05 1.20 2.73
CA SER A 88 -13.59 2.57 2.81
C SER A 88 -12.12 2.70 2.43
N PRO A 89 -11.77 3.65 1.55
CA PRO A 89 -10.36 3.90 1.24
C PRO A 89 -9.62 4.66 2.33
N THR A 90 -10.30 5.08 3.41
CA THR A 90 -9.61 5.72 4.52
C THR A 90 -9.12 4.73 5.57
N ASN A 91 -9.85 3.65 5.80
CA ASN A 91 -9.49 2.70 6.87
C ASN A 91 -9.85 1.25 6.58
N GLY A 92 -10.36 0.94 5.38
CA GLY A 92 -10.71 -0.43 5.01
C GLY A 92 -12.00 -0.95 5.60
N SER A 93 -12.78 -0.12 6.31
CA SER A 93 -14.04 -0.55 6.90
C SER A 93 -15.05 -0.94 5.84
N ILE A 94 -15.98 -1.83 6.22
CA ILE A 94 -17.03 -2.28 5.31
C ILE A 94 -18.00 -1.13 5.06
N GLN A 95 -18.26 -0.84 3.78
CA GLN A 95 -19.23 0.19 3.38
C GLN A 95 -20.47 -0.42 2.76
N GLY A 96 -20.43 -1.68 2.36
CA GLY A 96 -21.57 -2.33 1.75
C GLY A 96 -21.26 -3.72 1.25
N GLY A 97 -22.31 -4.48 0.99
CA GLY A 97 -22.20 -5.84 0.48
C GLY A 97 -21.93 -6.88 1.55
N PRO A 98 -21.62 -8.11 1.14
CA PRO A 98 -21.48 -9.25 2.04
C PRO A 98 -20.16 -9.41 2.81
N PRO A 99 -19.09 -8.61 2.62
CA PRO A 99 -17.84 -8.88 3.35
C PRO A 99 -18.07 -8.92 4.86
N PRO A 100 -17.51 -9.94 5.57
CA PRO A 100 -17.75 -10.10 7.01
C PRO A 100 -16.82 -9.26 7.87
N SER A 101 -15.72 -8.75 7.34
CA SER A 101 -14.72 -8.02 8.12
C SER A 101 -14.03 -6.98 7.26
N PRO A 102 -13.42 -5.95 7.89
CA PRO A 102 -12.66 -4.93 7.17
C PRO A 102 -11.48 -5.52 6.43
N LEU A 103 -10.99 -4.82 5.42
CA LEU A 103 -9.70 -5.14 4.81
C LEU A 103 -8.57 -4.83 5.80
N ALA A 104 -7.56 -5.67 5.82
CA ALA A 104 -6.34 -5.35 6.54
C ALA A 104 -5.72 -4.08 5.98
N GLU A 105 -5.31 -3.19 6.85
CA GLU A 105 -4.66 -1.93 6.49
C GLU A 105 -3.22 -1.94 6.97
N TYR A 106 -2.32 -1.36 6.16
CA TYR A 106 -0.92 -1.19 6.49
C TYR A 106 -0.58 0.30 6.45
N GLY A 107 0.25 0.75 7.37
CA GLY A 107 0.71 2.13 7.37
C GLY A 107 1.56 2.44 6.15
N VAL A 108 1.53 3.69 5.69
CA VAL A 108 2.31 4.15 4.55
C VAL A 108 3.15 5.33 4.98
N VAL A 109 4.42 5.31 4.59
CA VAL A 109 5.36 6.42 4.77
C VAL A 109 6.05 6.69 3.45
N VAL A 110 6.10 7.97 3.07
CA VAL A 110 6.90 8.42 1.93
C VAL A 110 8.08 9.18 2.50
N GLN A 111 9.28 8.71 2.22
CA GLN A 111 10.49 9.25 2.79
C GLN A 111 11.62 9.14 1.78
N GLY A 112 12.34 10.24 1.55
CA GLY A 112 13.47 10.24 0.63
C GLY A 112 13.10 9.87 -0.79
N GLY A 113 11.86 10.16 -1.21
CA GLY A 113 11.40 9.82 -2.56
C GLY A 113 10.95 8.38 -2.73
N SER A 114 10.86 7.62 -1.64
CA SER A 114 10.45 6.22 -1.66
C SER A 114 9.21 6.00 -0.81
N LEU A 115 8.38 5.06 -1.22
CA LEU A 115 7.17 4.67 -0.49
C LEU A 115 7.41 3.36 0.24
N TYR A 116 7.09 3.36 1.52
CA TYR A 116 7.23 2.20 2.41
C TYR A 116 5.89 1.87 3.04
N VAL A 117 5.67 0.60 3.35
CA VAL A 117 4.48 0.17 4.09
C VAL A 117 4.89 -0.57 5.35
N SER A 118 4.05 -0.53 6.37
CA SER A 118 4.34 -1.21 7.63
C SER A 118 4.37 -2.72 7.43
N GLN A 119 5.23 -3.41 8.19
CA GLN A 119 5.27 -4.86 8.19
C GLN A 119 4.00 -5.45 8.80
N ASN A 120 3.46 -4.79 9.80
CA ASN A 120 2.31 -5.27 10.54
C ASN A 120 1.06 -4.49 10.15
N ARG A 121 -0.05 -5.19 10.15
CA ARG A 121 -1.38 -4.60 9.99
C ARG A 121 -1.63 -3.59 11.10
N ILE A 122 -2.30 -2.47 10.77
CA ILE A 122 -2.54 -1.39 11.74
C ILE A 122 -4.01 -1.28 12.18
N ASN A 123 -4.90 -2.10 11.63
CA ASN A 123 -6.32 -2.06 12.04
C ASN A 123 -6.87 -3.40 12.59
#